data_95f36e218df8039c0f31ee7e4d8f5758
#
_entry.id   95f36e218df8039c0f31ee7e4d8f5758
#
_cell.length_a   1.000
_cell.length_b   1.000
_cell.length_c   1.000
_cell.angle_alpha   90.00
_cell.angle_beta   90.00
_cell.angle_gamma   90.00
#
_symmetry.space_group_name_H-M   'P 1'
#
loop_
_entity.id
_entity.type
_entity.pdbx_description
1 polymer ?
#
loop_
_entity_poly.entity_id
_entity_poly.type
_entity_poly.pdbx_seq_one_letter_code
_entity_poly.pdbx_strand_id
1 'polypeptide(L)'
;MSRIIAGGETVICGGGIIGLTLARELLMRGHKDIIIIEKEQQLGKHASGRNSGVLHAGIYYSIGSLRGRTCLAGNFLMKDYCKSKGIPLLERGKVIVTKNEAEIEIVETLHKRARENGARVELVDEKRLKQIEPFAKTCKHALYSHYTAVTDSKSVLKELYNELIASGKVKILLGTRVNGIKGNQTLTTNRGLIKFGTLVNAAGAWSDELAHIFGIGLNYRLVPFKGIYKKLRPEKSYMVRSNIYPVPDTRNPFLGVHFTRNVSDEVLIGPTAMPALGAENYG
;
A
#
# COMPACT_ATOMS: atom_id res chain seq x y z
N MET A 1 -36.77 8.05 14.54
CA MET A 1 -35.51 7.90 15.31
C MET A 1 -34.61 6.89 14.60
N SER A 2 -33.35 7.19 14.38
CA SER A 2 -32.43 6.24 13.72
C SER A 2 -32.18 5.03 14.62
N ARG A 3 -32.41 3.81 14.09
CA ARG A 3 -32.26 2.54 14.82
C ARG A 3 -30.77 2.23 15.03
N ILE A 4 -30.41 1.66 16.20
CA ILE A 4 -29.09 1.05 16.41
C ILE A 4 -29.04 -0.24 15.59
N ILE A 5 -28.04 -0.35 14.70
CA ILE A 5 -27.83 -1.50 13.78
C ILE A 5 -26.69 -2.41 14.23
N ALA A 6 -25.76 -1.87 15.00
CA ALA A 6 -24.63 -2.60 15.54
C ALA A 6 -24.03 -1.89 16.78
N GLY A 7 -23.24 -2.61 17.53
CA GLY A 7 -22.36 -2.09 18.59
C GLY A 7 -21.21 -3.04 18.77
N GLY A 8 -20.02 -2.52 19.04
CA GLY A 8 -18.79 -3.30 19.27
C GLY A 8 -17.82 -2.61 20.19
N GLU A 9 -16.97 -3.40 20.84
CA GLU A 9 -15.88 -2.87 21.67
C GLU A 9 -14.93 -2.03 20.82
N THR A 10 -14.55 -2.55 19.65
CA THR A 10 -13.69 -1.83 18.70
C THR A 10 -14.39 -1.70 17.35
N VAL A 11 -14.52 -0.45 16.88
CA VAL A 11 -15.05 -0.14 15.55
C VAL A 11 -13.94 0.47 14.69
N ILE A 12 -13.69 -0.12 13.51
CA ILE A 12 -12.67 0.31 12.56
C ILE A 12 -13.37 0.90 11.34
N CYS A 13 -13.14 2.17 11.05
CA CYS A 13 -13.68 2.84 9.88
C CYS A 13 -12.72 2.70 8.69
N GLY A 14 -13.08 1.88 7.73
CA GLY A 14 -12.35 1.57 6.49
C GLY A 14 -11.97 0.11 6.38
N GLY A 15 -12.52 -0.57 5.36
CA GLY A 15 -12.24 -1.96 5.00
C GLY A 15 -11.05 -2.12 4.04
N GLY A 16 -10.12 -1.15 4.04
CA GLY A 16 -8.86 -1.24 3.31
C GLY A 16 -7.82 -2.12 4.01
N ILE A 17 -6.63 -2.23 3.41
CA ILE A 17 -5.54 -3.08 3.94
C ILE A 17 -5.21 -2.74 5.41
N ILE A 18 -5.21 -1.46 5.78
CA ILE A 18 -4.92 -1.04 7.15
C ILE A 18 -5.99 -1.53 8.13
N GLY A 19 -7.27 -1.33 7.79
CA GLY A 19 -8.38 -1.78 8.67
C GLY A 19 -8.42 -3.29 8.84
N LEU A 20 -8.25 -4.04 7.73
CA LEU A 20 -8.26 -5.51 7.75
C LEU A 20 -7.06 -6.08 8.53
N THR A 21 -5.84 -5.57 8.29
CA THR A 21 -4.64 -6.06 9.00
C THR A 21 -4.67 -5.69 10.48
N LEU A 22 -5.20 -4.50 10.82
CA LEU A 22 -5.38 -4.11 12.21
C LEU A 22 -6.39 -5.03 12.93
N ALA A 23 -7.54 -5.31 12.31
CA ALA A 23 -8.52 -6.23 12.88
C ALA A 23 -7.92 -7.62 13.11
N ARG A 24 -7.12 -8.12 12.14
CA ARG A 24 -6.40 -9.38 12.27
C ARG A 24 -5.43 -9.36 13.45
N GLU A 25 -4.64 -8.32 13.59
CA GLU A 25 -3.69 -8.19 14.69
C GLU A 25 -4.39 -8.10 16.04
N LEU A 26 -5.51 -7.38 16.12
CA LEU A 26 -6.32 -7.32 17.34
C LEU A 26 -6.87 -8.70 17.74
N LEU A 27 -7.35 -9.49 16.74
CA LEU A 27 -7.79 -10.87 16.98
C LEU A 27 -6.67 -11.75 17.53
N MET A 28 -5.47 -11.64 16.95
CA MET A 28 -4.30 -12.40 17.40
C MET A 28 -3.89 -12.05 18.83
N ARG A 29 -4.17 -10.83 19.25
CA ARG A 29 -3.96 -10.36 20.65
C ARG A 29 -5.14 -10.67 21.57
N GLY A 30 -6.13 -11.40 21.11
CA GLY A 30 -7.26 -11.87 21.92
C GLY A 30 -8.44 -10.91 22.02
N HIS A 31 -8.42 -9.77 21.28
CA HIS A 31 -9.59 -8.89 21.20
C HIS A 31 -10.76 -9.60 20.50
N LYS A 32 -11.96 -9.24 20.92
CA LYS A 32 -13.22 -9.77 20.41
C LYS A 32 -14.15 -8.59 20.12
N ASP A 33 -15.29 -8.87 19.48
CA ASP A 33 -16.32 -7.86 19.21
C ASP A 33 -15.79 -6.67 18.40
N ILE A 34 -15.15 -7.01 17.24
CA ILE A 34 -14.59 -6.04 16.32
C ILE A 34 -15.58 -5.81 15.18
N ILE A 35 -15.85 -4.54 14.86
CA ILE A 35 -16.67 -4.16 13.70
C ILE A 35 -15.82 -3.37 12.74
N ILE A 36 -15.79 -3.78 11.46
CA ILE A 36 -15.23 -2.98 10.37
C ILE A 36 -16.39 -2.36 9.59
N ILE A 37 -16.30 -1.05 9.36
CA ILE A 37 -17.28 -0.30 8.54
C ILE A 37 -16.61 0.06 7.24
N GLU A 38 -17.20 -0.32 6.11
CA GLU A 38 -16.75 0.03 4.76
C GLU A 38 -17.89 0.69 3.99
N LYS A 39 -17.63 1.87 3.42
CA LYS A 39 -18.64 2.65 2.68
C LYS A 39 -19.04 2.01 1.35
N GLU A 40 -18.12 1.25 0.75
CA GLU A 40 -18.37 0.56 -0.50
C GLU A 40 -19.08 -0.79 -0.28
N GLN A 41 -19.76 -1.25 -1.33
CA GLN A 41 -20.38 -2.59 -1.35
C GLN A 41 -19.34 -3.72 -1.49
N GLN A 42 -18.10 -3.39 -1.82
CA GLN A 42 -17.01 -4.33 -2.04
C GLN A 42 -15.69 -3.75 -1.51
N LEU A 43 -14.82 -4.61 -1.01
CA LEU A 43 -13.47 -4.21 -0.62
C LEU A 43 -12.61 -3.85 -1.84
N GLY A 44 -11.55 -3.06 -1.61
CA GLY A 44 -10.53 -2.79 -2.61
C GLY A 44 -10.95 -1.80 -3.72
N LYS A 45 -12.03 -1.06 -3.57
CA LYS A 45 -12.47 -0.03 -4.54
C LYS A 45 -11.52 1.17 -4.60
N HIS A 46 -10.74 1.41 -3.56
CA HIS A 46 -9.81 2.54 -3.42
C HIS A 46 -8.35 2.08 -3.39
N ALA A 47 -7.45 2.84 -2.77
CA ALA A 47 -5.99 2.68 -2.81
C ALA A 47 -5.51 1.24 -2.57
N SER A 48 -6.15 0.49 -1.65
CA SER A 48 -5.76 -0.89 -1.32
C SER A 48 -5.95 -1.89 -2.47
N GLY A 49 -6.89 -1.64 -3.38
CA GLY A 49 -7.11 -2.48 -4.57
C GLY A 49 -6.67 -1.81 -5.88
N ARG A 50 -6.17 -0.57 -5.83
CA ARG A 50 -5.75 0.24 -6.98
C ARG A 50 -4.26 0.62 -6.86
N ASN A 51 -3.40 -0.37 -6.71
CA ASN A 51 -1.95 -0.20 -6.61
C ASN A 51 -1.24 -1.26 -7.47
N SER A 52 0.07 -1.11 -7.62
CA SER A 52 0.89 -2.02 -8.42
C SER A 52 1.25 -3.35 -7.74
N GLY A 53 0.85 -3.55 -6.49
CA GLY A 53 1.18 -4.75 -5.72
C GLY A 53 2.64 -4.87 -5.27
N VAL A 54 3.45 -3.83 -5.45
CA VAL A 54 4.88 -3.87 -5.11
C VAL A 54 5.08 -3.84 -3.60
N LEU A 55 5.75 -4.85 -3.07
CA LEU A 55 6.24 -4.93 -1.69
C LEU A 55 7.63 -4.32 -1.63
N HIS A 56 7.69 -3.05 -1.23
CA HIS A 56 8.96 -2.30 -1.13
C HIS A 56 9.84 -2.80 0.02
N ALA A 57 11.15 -2.56 -0.07
CA ALA A 57 12.16 -3.01 0.89
C ALA A 57 12.81 -1.86 1.70
N GLY A 58 12.17 -0.69 1.80
CA GLY A 58 12.65 0.40 2.67
C GLY A 58 13.83 1.22 2.13
N ILE A 59 14.16 1.13 0.83
CA ILE A 59 15.35 1.73 0.21
C ILE A 59 15.37 3.26 0.31
N TYR A 60 14.20 3.89 0.14
CA TYR A 60 14.10 5.35 -0.02
C TYR A 60 14.03 6.13 1.29
N TYR A 61 13.81 5.44 2.40
CA TYR A 61 13.51 6.10 3.67
C TYR A 61 14.76 6.44 4.47
N SER A 62 14.69 7.53 5.23
CA SER A 62 15.76 7.93 6.12
C SER A 62 16.07 6.82 7.12
N ILE A 63 17.37 6.71 7.46
CA ILE A 63 17.90 5.73 8.40
C ILE A 63 17.19 5.86 9.76
N GLY A 64 16.80 4.72 10.34
CA GLY A 64 16.13 4.66 11.65
C GLY A 64 14.69 5.20 11.67
N SER A 65 14.18 5.72 10.52
CA SER A 65 12.81 6.21 10.46
C SER A 65 11.78 5.10 10.67
N LEU A 66 10.61 5.46 11.22
CA LEU A 66 9.51 4.51 11.37
C LEU A 66 9.12 3.89 10.01
N ARG A 67 9.11 4.69 8.93
CA ARG A 67 8.83 4.22 7.57
C ARG A 67 9.85 3.18 7.09
N GLY A 68 11.15 3.39 7.35
CA GLY A 68 12.20 2.43 6.98
C GLY A 68 12.01 1.09 7.69
N ARG A 69 11.84 1.13 9.00
CA ARG A 69 11.64 -0.06 9.84
C ARG A 69 10.36 -0.82 9.48
N THR A 70 9.22 -0.13 9.40
CA THR A 70 7.93 -0.77 9.12
C THR A 70 7.83 -1.26 7.68
N CYS A 71 8.45 -0.60 6.71
CA CYS A 71 8.44 -1.04 5.31
C CYS A 71 9.15 -2.37 5.13
N LEU A 72 10.35 -2.53 5.70
CA LEU A 72 11.10 -3.78 5.58
C LEU A 72 10.45 -4.92 6.38
N ALA A 73 10.03 -4.65 7.62
CA ALA A 73 9.32 -5.64 8.43
C ALA A 73 8.01 -6.08 7.76
N GLY A 74 7.23 -5.11 7.22
CA GLY A 74 6.01 -5.39 6.48
C GLY A 74 6.23 -6.17 5.18
N ASN A 75 7.37 -5.96 4.50
CA ASN A 75 7.74 -6.74 3.33
C ASN A 75 7.85 -8.23 3.67
N PHE A 76 8.58 -8.58 4.74
CA PHE A 76 8.72 -9.98 5.18
C PHE A 76 7.38 -10.56 5.65
N LEU A 77 6.67 -9.87 6.54
CA LEU A 77 5.38 -10.32 7.04
C LEU A 77 4.36 -10.56 5.91
N MET A 78 4.31 -9.68 4.91
CA MET A 78 3.39 -9.84 3.78
C MET A 78 3.80 -10.98 2.86
N LYS A 79 5.11 -11.21 2.64
CA LYS A 79 5.60 -12.38 1.89
C LYS A 79 5.23 -13.69 2.58
N ASP A 80 5.46 -13.76 3.90
CA ASP A 80 5.13 -14.96 4.68
C ASP A 80 3.62 -15.19 4.66
N TYR A 81 2.83 -14.12 4.78
CA TYR A 81 1.37 -14.20 4.65
C TYR A 81 0.95 -14.72 3.27
N CYS A 82 1.49 -14.15 2.19
CA CYS A 82 1.19 -14.60 0.84
C CYS A 82 1.55 -16.07 0.64
N LYS A 83 2.73 -16.50 1.09
CA LYS A 83 3.18 -17.90 0.99
C LYS A 83 2.27 -18.83 1.78
N SER A 84 1.92 -18.47 3.01
CA SER A 84 1.06 -19.30 3.88
C SER A 84 -0.37 -19.45 3.35
N LYS A 85 -0.84 -18.48 2.55
CA LYS A 85 -2.19 -18.44 1.99
C LYS A 85 -2.27 -18.81 0.49
N GLY A 86 -1.16 -19.17 -0.13
CA GLY A 86 -1.11 -19.48 -1.56
C GLY A 86 -1.43 -18.27 -2.47
N ILE A 87 -1.21 -17.03 -1.97
CA ILE A 87 -1.43 -15.81 -2.75
C ILE A 87 -0.26 -15.63 -3.72
N PRO A 88 -0.51 -15.28 -5.01
CA PRO A 88 0.54 -15.08 -5.99
C PRO A 88 1.60 -14.08 -5.53
N LEU A 89 2.86 -14.45 -5.61
CA LEU A 89 4.01 -13.67 -5.16
C LEU A 89 5.19 -13.84 -6.13
N LEU A 90 5.71 -12.72 -6.65
CA LEU A 90 6.91 -12.69 -7.49
C LEU A 90 8.05 -12.04 -6.73
N GLU A 91 9.06 -12.82 -6.33
CA GLU A 91 10.25 -12.35 -5.63
C GLU A 91 11.41 -12.13 -6.61
N ARG A 92 11.23 -11.22 -7.58
CA ARG A 92 12.20 -10.95 -8.66
C ARG A 92 13.09 -9.72 -8.42
N GLY A 93 12.93 -9.07 -7.29
CA GLY A 93 13.70 -7.88 -6.96
C GLY A 93 13.28 -6.62 -7.74
N LYS A 94 14.17 -5.62 -7.72
CA LYS A 94 14.02 -4.34 -8.39
C LYS A 94 15.37 -3.75 -8.72
N VAL A 95 15.54 -3.19 -9.91
CA VAL A 95 16.70 -2.35 -10.25
C VAL A 95 16.30 -0.87 -10.24
N ILE A 96 17.20 -0.01 -9.73
CA ILE A 96 17.12 1.44 -9.84
C ILE A 96 18.27 1.87 -10.74
N VAL A 97 17.95 2.37 -11.93
CA VAL A 97 18.92 2.69 -12.97
C VAL A 97 19.26 4.18 -12.97
N THR A 98 20.54 4.51 -13.16
CA THR A 98 21.01 5.88 -13.37
C THR A 98 20.95 6.24 -14.84
N LYS A 99 20.55 7.48 -15.16
CA LYS A 99 20.49 8.01 -16.51
C LYS A 99 21.72 8.80 -16.90
N ASN A 100 22.38 9.42 -15.93
CA ASN A 100 23.53 10.29 -16.11
C ASN A 100 24.40 10.29 -14.86
N GLU A 101 25.57 10.96 -14.93
CA GLU A 101 26.55 11.01 -13.84
C GLU A 101 26.02 11.70 -12.58
N ALA A 102 25.14 12.70 -12.71
CA ALA A 102 24.57 13.41 -11.56
C ALA A 102 23.68 12.52 -10.67
N GLU A 103 23.19 11.40 -11.21
CA GLU A 103 22.38 10.45 -10.45
C GLU A 103 23.22 9.40 -9.68
N ILE A 104 24.54 9.33 -9.90
CA ILE A 104 25.42 8.32 -9.29
C ILE A 104 25.48 8.50 -7.78
N GLU A 105 25.75 9.72 -7.30
CA GLU A 105 25.80 10.03 -5.87
C GLU A 105 24.47 9.73 -5.15
N ILE A 106 23.34 9.97 -5.84
CA ILE A 106 22.02 9.66 -5.29
C ILE A 106 21.85 8.16 -5.11
N VAL A 107 22.23 7.35 -6.10
CA VAL A 107 22.16 5.89 -6.02
C VAL A 107 23.08 5.34 -4.92
N GLU A 108 24.27 5.87 -4.76
CA GLU A 108 25.20 5.48 -3.68
C GLU A 108 24.61 5.83 -2.30
N THR A 109 23.99 6.99 -2.17
CA THR A 109 23.24 7.38 -0.96
C THR A 109 22.10 6.42 -0.67
N LEU A 110 21.33 6.04 -1.69
CA LEU A 110 20.23 5.05 -1.54
C LEU A 110 20.76 3.68 -1.14
N HIS A 111 21.90 3.26 -1.71
CA HIS A 111 22.56 2.01 -1.33
C HIS A 111 22.96 2.00 0.16
N LYS A 112 23.60 3.08 0.64
CA LYS A 112 23.97 3.23 2.05
C LYS A 112 22.71 3.17 2.96
N ARG A 113 21.68 3.99 2.67
CA ARG A 113 20.43 4.02 3.44
C ARG A 113 19.75 2.65 3.49
N ALA A 114 19.67 1.97 2.35
CA ALA A 114 19.05 0.66 2.27
C ALA A 114 19.75 -0.36 3.15
N ARG A 115 21.10 -0.41 3.11
CA ARG A 115 21.89 -1.32 3.95
C ARG A 115 21.71 -1.02 5.45
N GLU A 116 21.74 0.24 5.83
CA GLU A 116 21.57 0.65 7.24
C GLU A 116 20.14 0.40 7.74
N ASN A 117 19.14 0.41 6.85
CA ASN A 117 17.78 -0.03 7.14
C ASN A 117 17.62 -1.58 7.13
N GLY A 118 18.69 -2.35 6.86
CA GLY A 118 18.67 -3.81 6.84
C GLY A 118 18.22 -4.46 5.52
N ALA A 119 18.03 -3.67 4.45
CA ALA A 119 17.68 -4.23 3.15
C ALA A 119 18.92 -4.84 2.45
N ARG A 120 18.72 -5.98 1.78
CA ARG A 120 19.77 -6.57 0.94
C ARG A 120 19.76 -5.90 -0.42
N VAL A 121 20.81 -5.11 -0.67
CA VAL A 121 21.01 -4.35 -1.91
C VAL A 121 22.46 -4.47 -2.37
N GLU A 122 22.68 -4.32 -3.68
CA GLU A 122 24.00 -4.26 -4.29
C GLU A 122 24.08 -3.20 -5.39
N LEU A 123 25.25 -2.56 -5.54
CA LEU A 123 25.56 -1.77 -6.73
C LEU A 123 26.02 -2.73 -7.83
N VAL A 124 25.35 -2.70 -8.97
CA VAL A 124 25.63 -3.56 -10.11
C VAL A 124 26.12 -2.74 -11.30
N ASP A 125 27.17 -3.20 -11.96
CA ASP A 125 27.64 -2.62 -13.21
C ASP A 125 26.71 -2.95 -14.40
N GLU A 126 27.00 -2.42 -15.57
CA GLU A 126 26.19 -2.65 -16.78
C GLU A 126 26.16 -4.13 -17.16
N LYS A 127 27.27 -4.87 -16.98
CA LYS A 127 27.37 -6.30 -17.31
C LYS A 127 26.43 -7.12 -16.40
N ARG A 128 26.45 -6.84 -15.11
CA ARG A 128 25.58 -7.49 -14.13
C ARG A 128 24.12 -7.09 -14.33
N LEU A 129 23.86 -5.80 -14.62
CA LEU A 129 22.52 -5.31 -14.93
C LEU A 129 21.90 -6.06 -16.12
N LYS A 130 22.65 -6.29 -17.19
CA LYS A 130 22.17 -7.04 -18.38
C LYS A 130 21.80 -8.49 -18.06
N GLN A 131 22.41 -9.12 -17.06
CA GLN A 131 22.01 -10.46 -16.60
C GLN A 131 20.65 -10.42 -15.88
N ILE A 132 20.39 -9.36 -15.11
CA ILE A 132 19.15 -9.17 -14.35
C ILE A 132 18.02 -8.68 -15.28
N GLU A 133 18.27 -7.58 -15.98
CA GLU A 133 17.34 -6.89 -16.88
C GLU A 133 18.02 -6.61 -18.23
N PRO A 134 17.96 -7.52 -19.21
CA PRO A 134 18.75 -7.46 -20.46
C PRO A 134 18.54 -6.19 -21.26
N PHE A 135 17.36 -5.58 -21.17
CA PHE A 135 16.99 -4.38 -21.92
C PHE A 135 17.17 -3.08 -21.14
N ALA A 136 17.49 -3.15 -19.84
CA ALA A 136 17.79 -1.98 -19.04
C ALA A 136 19.18 -1.43 -19.37
N LYS A 137 19.33 -0.12 -19.21
CA LYS A 137 20.60 0.60 -19.35
C LYS A 137 20.85 1.40 -18.09
N THR A 138 22.10 1.60 -17.76
CA THR A 138 22.53 2.44 -16.62
C THR A 138 23.76 3.24 -16.99
N CYS A 139 23.94 4.42 -16.38
CA CYS A 139 25.17 5.17 -16.41
C CYS A 139 26.04 4.66 -15.25
N LYS A 140 27.19 4.01 -15.55
CA LYS A 140 28.16 3.45 -14.61
C LYS A 140 27.61 2.28 -13.78
N HIS A 141 26.65 2.49 -12.88
CA HIS A 141 26.03 1.41 -12.08
C HIS A 141 24.56 1.66 -11.75
N ALA A 142 23.85 0.59 -11.40
CA ALA A 142 22.48 0.59 -10.89
C ALA A 142 22.44 0.01 -9.48
N LEU A 143 21.36 0.24 -8.74
CA LEU A 143 21.10 -0.39 -7.45
C LEU A 143 20.14 -1.56 -7.65
N TYR A 144 20.53 -2.76 -7.28
CA TYR A 144 19.63 -3.92 -7.25
C TYR A 144 19.16 -4.22 -5.83
N SER A 145 17.85 -4.34 -5.66
CA SER A 145 17.19 -4.69 -4.39
C SER A 145 16.64 -6.10 -4.47
N HIS A 146 17.18 -7.01 -3.67
CA HIS A 146 16.80 -8.42 -3.64
C HIS A 146 15.42 -8.66 -3.00
N TYR A 147 15.07 -7.86 -1.98
CA TYR A 147 13.86 -8.11 -1.18
C TYR A 147 12.58 -7.56 -1.78
N THR A 148 12.66 -6.69 -2.80
CA THR A 148 11.46 -6.21 -3.47
C THR A 148 10.71 -7.37 -4.14
N ALA A 149 9.40 -7.41 -3.93
CA ALA A 149 8.53 -8.42 -4.53
C ALA A 149 7.26 -7.75 -5.07
N VAL A 150 6.43 -8.53 -5.76
CA VAL A 150 5.11 -8.09 -6.23
C VAL A 150 4.09 -9.16 -5.89
N THR A 151 2.92 -8.74 -5.42
CA THR A 151 1.78 -9.62 -5.12
C THR A 151 0.49 -9.07 -5.72
N ASP A 152 -0.58 -9.85 -5.69
CA ASP A 152 -1.92 -9.37 -6.01
C ASP A 152 -2.60 -8.77 -4.78
N SER A 153 -2.66 -7.45 -4.71
CA SER A 153 -3.28 -6.73 -3.60
C SER A 153 -4.75 -7.08 -3.39
N LYS A 154 -5.49 -7.42 -4.45
CA LYS A 154 -6.91 -7.82 -4.34
C LYS A 154 -7.06 -9.19 -3.72
N SER A 155 -6.20 -10.15 -4.07
CA SER A 155 -6.16 -11.47 -3.44
C SER A 155 -5.78 -11.37 -1.96
N VAL A 156 -4.84 -10.49 -1.60
CA VAL A 156 -4.50 -10.21 -0.18
C VAL A 156 -5.74 -9.72 0.58
N LEU A 157 -6.45 -8.72 0.05
CA LEU A 157 -7.67 -8.19 0.69
C LEU A 157 -8.76 -9.26 0.84
N LYS A 158 -8.97 -10.07 -0.19
CA LYS A 158 -9.95 -11.16 -0.19
C LYS A 158 -9.64 -12.18 0.90
N GLU A 159 -8.37 -12.58 1.00
CA GLU A 159 -7.98 -13.58 1.98
C GLU A 159 -8.06 -13.06 3.42
N LEU A 160 -7.64 -11.81 3.66
CA LEU A 160 -7.84 -11.16 4.97
C LEU A 160 -9.31 -11.07 5.33
N TYR A 161 -10.18 -10.73 4.39
CA TYR A 161 -11.63 -10.73 4.62
C TYR A 161 -12.15 -12.12 5.01
N ASN A 162 -11.78 -13.16 4.27
CA ASN A 162 -12.19 -14.54 4.54
C ASN A 162 -11.73 -15.00 5.93
N GLU A 163 -10.48 -14.73 6.30
CA GLU A 163 -9.90 -15.06 7.61
C GLU A 163 -10.67 -14.38 8.75
N LEU A 164 -10.96 -13.09 8.59
CA LEU A 164 -11.69 -12.31 9.59
C LEU A 164 -13.12 -12.80 9.79
N ILE A 165 -13.85 -13.07 8.70
CA ILE A 165 -15.23 -13.58 8.78
C ILE A 165 -15.24 -14.99 9.38
N ALA A 166 -14.33 -15.85 8.97
CA ALA A 166 -14.23 -17.22 9.49
C ALA A 166 -13.93 -17.27 11.00
N SER A 167 -13.34 -16.22 11.57
CA SER A 167 -13.10 -16.13 13.02
C SER A 167 -14.37 -16.08 13.85
N GLY A 168 -15.51 -15.67 13.28
CA GLY A 168 -16.77 -15.42 13.99
C GLY A 168 -16.73 -14.25 14.97
N LYS A 169 -15.61 -13.55 15.10
CA LYS A 169 -15.37 -12.46 16.09
C LYS A 169 -15.32 -11.08 15.46
N VAL A 170 -15.35 -11.00 14.12
CA VAL A 170 -15.33 -9.74 13.36
C VAL A 170 -16.57 -9.63 12.51
N LYS A 171 -17.28 -8.52 12.61
CA LYS A 171 -18.39 -8.16 11.74
C LYS A 171 -17.93 -7.10 10.74
N ILE A 172 -18.16 -7.35 9.45
CA ILE A 172 -17.81 -6.38 8.38
C ILE A 172 -19.11 -5.84 7.78
N LEU A 173 -19.32 -4.52 7.90
CA LEU A 173 -20.50 -3.83 7.42
C LEU A 173 -20.15 -3.07 6.13
N LEU A 174 -20.36 -3.73 4.99
CA LEU A 174 -20.22 -3.13 3.66
C LEU A 174 -21.39 -2.18 3.38
N GLY A 175 -21.21 -1.22 2.47
CA GLY A 175 -22.21 -0.22 2.10
C GLY A 175 -22.60 0.69 3.27
N THR A 176 -21.73 0.82 4.27
CA THR A 176 -22.00 1.58 5.49
C THR A 176 -21.03 2.75 5.61
N ARG A 177 -21.54 3.94 5.31
CA ARG A 177 -20.79 5.21 5.36
C ARG A 177 -21.05 5.93 6.66
N VAL A 178 -20.00 6.38 7.34
CA VAL A 178 -20.10 7.27 8.49
C VAL A 178 -20.46 8.68 8.01
N ASN A 179 -21.46 9.29 8.63
CA ASN A 179 -21.94 10.64 8.33
C ASN A 179 -21.68 11.63 9.47
N GLY A 180 -21.43 11.13 10.69
CA GLY A 180 -21.22 11.96 11.87
C GLY A 180 -21.16 11.16 13.16
N ILE A 181 -21.22 11.88 14.27
CA ILE A 181 -21.23 11.32 15.62
C ILE A 181 -22.44 11.85 16.39
N LYS A 182 -23.00 11.02 17.25
CA LYS A 182 -24.05 11.38 18.24
C LYS A 182 -23.56 11.06 19.65
N GLY A 183 -23.37 12.10 20.45
CA GLY A 183 -22.69 11.95 21.74
C GLY A 183 -21.24 11.47 21.54
N ASN A 184 -20.68 10.79 22.53
CA ASN A 184 -19.24 10.45 22.55
C ASN A 184 -18.92 9.06 21.95
N GLN A 185 -19.90 8.17 21.82
CA GLN A 185 -19.65 6.75 21.48
C GLN A 185 -20.67 6.17 20.49
N THR A 186 -21.25 7.01 19.64
CA THR A 186 -22.24 6.53 18.67
C THR A 186 -22.01 7.19 17.31
N LEU A 187 -21.63 6.42 16.31
CA LEU A 187 -21.57 6.87 14.92
C LEU A 187 -22.96 6.96 14.31
N THR A 188 -23.21 8.01 13.55
CA THR A 188 -24.34 8.08 12.62
C THR A 188 -23.86 7.63 11.23
N THR A 189 -24.64 6.75 10.62
CA THR A 189 -24.34 6.21 9.30
C THR A 189 -25.53 6.32 8.36
N ASN A 190 -25.33 6.08 7.07
CA ASN A 190 -26.41 5.99 6.08
C ASN A 190 -27.40 4.82 6.36
N ARG A 191 -27.05 3.86 7.24
CA ARG A 191 -27.85 2.67 7.56
C ARG A 191 -28.45 2.68 8.96
N GLY A 192 -28.00 3.60 9.82
CA GLY A 192 -28.43 3.69 11.22
C GLY A 192 -27.30 4.05 12.15
N LEU A 193 -27.46 3.75 13.43
CA LEU A 193 -26.52 4.09 14.49
C LEU A 193 -25.61 2.90 14.83
N ILE A 194 -24.34 3.16 15.10
CA ILE A 194 -23.37 2.15 15.52
C ILE A 194 -22.70 2.64 16.81
N LYS A 195 -22.81 1.86 17.89
CA LYS A 195 -22.14 2.13 19.14
C LYS A 195 -20.71 1.59 19.12
N PHE A 196 -19.79 2.27 19.80
CA PHE A 196 -18.38 1.83 19.91
C PHE A 196 -17.80 2.14 21.30
N GLY A 197 -16.91 1.28 21.78
CA GLY A 197 -16.01 1.59 22.88
C GLY A 197 -14.80 2.37 22.39
N THR A 198 -14.07 1.78 21.45
CA THR A 198 -12.91 2.39 20.77
C THR A 198 -13.22 2.55 19.29
N LEU A 199 -12.89 3.72 18.72
CA LEU A 199 -12.99 3.98 17.30
C LEU A 199 -11.59 4.12 16.67
N VAL A 200 -11.38 3.40 15.56
CA VAL A 200 -10.15 3.51 14.81
C VAL A 200 -10.44 4.10 13.43
N ASN A 201 -9.74 5.16 13.10
CA ASN A 201 -9.80 5.80 11.80
C ASN A 201 -8.80 5.15 10.82
N ALA A 202 -9.30 4.32 9.92
CA ALA A 202 -8.56 3.70 8.81
C ALA A 202 -9.20 4.07 7.46
N ALA A 203 -9.83 5.25 7.36
CA ALA A 203 -10.67 5.69 6.24
C ALA A 203 -9.88 6.12 4.98
N GLY A 204 -8.56 5.89 4.95
CA GLY A 204 -7.74 6.18 3.76
C GLY A 204 -7.82 7.64 3.34
N ALA A 205 -8.25 7.91 2.10
CA ALA A 205 -8.34 9.26 1.56
C ALA A 205 -9.40 10.15 2.22
N TRP A 206 -10.22 9.61 3.12
CA TRP A 206 -11.23 10.34 3.92
C TRP A 206 -10.89 10.39 5.41
N SER A 207 -9.65 10.04 5.77
CA SER A 207 -9.28 10.00 7.19
C SER A 207 -9.24 11.38 7.84
N ASP A 208 -8.97 12.45 7.11
CA ASP A 208 -9.08 13.82 7.61
C ASP A 208 -10.55 14.22 7.85
N GLU A 209 -11.46 13.94 6.91
CA GLU A 209 -12.88 14.22 7.08
C GLU A 209 -13.46 13.49 8.29
N LEU A 210 -13.10 12.21 8.47
CA LEU A 210 -13.53 11.46 9.64
C LEU A 210 -12.94 12.03 10.94
N ALA A 211 -11.67 12.45 10.95
CA ALA A 211 -11.05 13.08 12.10
C ALA A 211 -11.71 14.43 12.45
N HIS A 212 -12.07 15.22 11.43
CA HIS A 212 -12.74 16.51 11.60
C HIS A 212 -14.13 16.39 12.26
N ILE A 213 -14.87 15.28 12.05
CA ILE A 213 -16.13 15.00 12.78
C ILE A 213 -15.90 14.99 14.30
N PHE A 214 -14.70 14.62 14.74
CA PHE A 214 -14.30 14.59 16.15
C PHE A 214 -13.54 15.86 16.60
N GLY A 215 -13.45 16.89 15.77
CA GLY A 215 -12.71 18.11 16.05
C GLY A 215 -11.19 17.92 16.04
N ILE A 216 -10.68 16.83 15.49
CA ILE A 216 -9.26 16.49 15.49
C ILE A 216 -8.65 16.83 14.13
N GLY A 217 -7.46 17.45 14.13
CA GLY A 217 -6.68 17.67 12.93
C GLY A 217 -7.27 18.72 11.98
N LEU A 218 -8.06 19.68 12.46
CA LEU A 218 -8.76 20.68 11.65
C LEU A 218 -7.84 21.52 10.74
N ASN A 219 -6.55 21.62 11.11
CA ASN A 219 -5.54 22.34 10.34
C ASN A 219 -4.89 21.47 9.23
N TYR A 220 -5.27 20.19 9.09
CA TYR A 220 -4.73 19.28 8.09
C TYR A 220 -5.79 18.90 7.08
N ARG A 221 -5.38 18.76 5.84
CA ARG A 221 -6.21 18.22 4.76
C ARG A 221 -5.40 17.26 3.91
N LEU A 222 -6.03 16.17 3.47
CA LEU A 222 -5.47 15.28 2.48
C LEU A 222 -5.66 15.89 1.09
N VAL A 223 -4.56 16.04 0.36
CA VAL A 223 -4.57 16.46 -1.04
C VAL A 223 -4.42 15.23 -1.91
N PRO A 224 -5.46 14.82 -2.63
CA PRO A 224 -5.41 13.59 -3.41
C PRO A 224 -4.59 13.77 -4.69
N PHE A 225 -3.78 12.75 -5.00
CA PHE A 225 -3.09 12.60 -6.28
C PHE A 225 -3.47 11.28 -6.90
N LYS A 226 -3.65 11.25 -8.21
CA LYS A 226 -3.88 10.00 -8.96
C LYS A 226 -2.67 9.63 -9.79
N GLY A 227 -2.39 8.33 -9.85
CA GLY A 227 -1.40 7.74 -10.72
C GLY A 227 -2.06 7.03 -11.89
N ILE A 228 -1.69 7.38 -13.11
CA ILE A 228 -2.15 6.71 -14.32
C ILE A 228 -1.08 5.71 -14.73
N TYR A 229 -1.50 4.48 -14.98
CA TYR A 229 -0.68 3.42 -15.54
C TYR A 229 -1.09 3.11 -16.98
N LYS A 230 -0.10 2.82 -17.81
CA LYS A 230 -0.28 2.17 -19.11
C LYS A 230 0.22 0.74 -19.02
N LYS A 231 -0.35 -0.16 -19.81
CA LYS A 231 0.18 -1.51 -19.98
C LYS A 231 1.10 -1.55 -21.19
N LEU A 232 2.24 -2.20 -21.04
CA LEU A 232 3.09 -2.54 -22.16
C LEU A 232 2.34 -3.55 -23.04
N ARG A 233 2.52 -3.48 -24.36
CA ARG A 233 1.93 -4.46 -25.27
C ARG A 233 2.44 -5.87 -24.91
N PRO A 234 1.58 -6.89 -24.92
CA PRO A 234 1.96 -8.25 -24.49
C PRO A 234 3.20 -8.79 -25.19
N GLU A 235 3.32 -8.55 -26.51
CA GLU A 235 4.44 -8.98 -27.34
C GLU A 235 5.77 -8.28 -26.99
N LYS A 236 5.75 -7.26 -26.15
CA LYS A 236 6.94 -6.55 -25.64
C LYS A 236 7.21 -6.79 -24.15
N SER A 237 6.33 -7.52 -23.47
CA SER A 237 6.46 -7.75 -22.00
C SER A 237 7.75 -8.50 -21.65
N TYR A 238 8.34 -9.28 -22.57
CA TYR A 238 9.63 -9.94 -22.35
C TYR A 238 10.80 -8.99 -22.08
N MET A 239 10.67 -7.71 -22.44
CA MET A 239 11.71 -6.69 -22.23
C MET A 239 11.90 -6.30 -20.77
N VAL A 240 10.97 -6.64 -19.90
CA VAL A 240 11.02 -6.30 -18.47
C VAL A 240 10.82 -7.57 -17.66
N ARG A 241 11.82 -8.00 -16.91
CA ARG A 241 11.77 -9.25 -16.11
C ARG A 241 11.23 -9.04 -14.70
N SER A 242 11.51 -7.87 -14.12
CA SER A 242 11.15 -7.54 -12.74
C SER A 242 10.58 -6.12 -12.63
N ASN A 243 11.19 -5.29 -11.81
CA ASN A 243 10.81 -3.89 -11.63
C ASN A 243 12.01 -3.00 -12.01
N ILE A 244 11.81 -2.04 -12.92
CA ILE A 244 12.85 -1.11 -13.35
C ILE A 244 12.42 0.31 -13.00
N TYR A 245 13.14 0.94 -12.07
CA TYR A 245 12.85 2.27 -11.56
C TYR A 245 13.95 3.25 -11.97
N PRO A 246 13.62 4.51 -12.26
CA PRO A 246 14.63 5.57 -12.33
C PRO A 246 15.10 5.93 -10.92
N VAL A 247 16.24 6.62 -10.84
CA VAL A 247 16.63 7.33 -9.62
C VAL A 247 15.54 8.36 -9.29
N PRO A 248 15.06 8.41 -8.03
CA PRO A 248 14.02 9.36 -7.65
C PRO A 248 14.58 10.80 -7.64
N ASP A 249 13.79 11.75 -8.14
CA ASP A 249 14.04 13.16 -7.89
C ASP A 249 13.69 13.47 -6.43
N THR A 250 14.69 13.73 -5.61
CA THR A 250 14.53 13.96 -4.17
C THR A 250 13.72 15.22 -3.81
N ARG A 251 13.50 16.10 -4.79
CA ARG A 251 12.65 17.32 -4.65
C ARG A 251 11.16 16.97 -4.76
N ASN A 252 10.82 15.83 -5.32
CA ASN A 252 9.46 15.37 -5.52
C ASN A 252 9.10 14.27 -4.52
N PRO A 253 7.88 14.29 -3.92
CA PRO A 253 7.42 13.23 -3.03
C PRO A 253 7.05 11.94 -3.77
N PHE A 254 7.06 11.94 -5.10
CA PHE A 254 6.64 10.82 -5.93
C PHE A 254 7.84 10.15 -6.59
N LEU A 255 7.76 8.83 -6.74
CA LEU A 255 8.68 8.07 -7.58
C LEU A 255 8.40 8.38 -9.05
N GLY A 256 9.45 8.48 -9.86
CA GLY A 256 9.33 8.66 -11.32
C GLY A 256 8.60 7.49 -11.98
N VAL A 257 8.12 7.71 -13.21
CA VAL A 257 7.51 6.65 -14.03
C VAL A 257 8.48 5.47 -14.15
N HIS A 258 7.98 4.28 -13.86
CA HIS A 258 8.77 3.05 -13.79
C HIS A 258 8.03 1.87 -14.41
N PHE A 259 8.73 0.77 -14.61
CA PHE A 259 8.15 -0.49 -15.07
C PHE A 259 7.95 -1.42 -13.88
N THR A 260 6.77 -2.04 -13.84
CA THR A 260 6.44 -3.08 -12.85
C THR A 260 5.85 -4.28 -13.55
N ARG A 261 6.46 -5.46 -13.41
CA ARG A 261 5.87 -6.72 -13.84
C ARG A 261 5.00 -7.26 -12.72
N ASN A 262 3.70 -7.40 -13.00
CA ASN A 262 2.73 -7.91 -12.02
C ASN A 262 2.67 -9.46 -12.02
N VAL A 263 1.90 -10.02 -11.11
CA VAL A 263 1.72 -11.47 -10.95
C VAL A 263 0.97 -12.13 -12.12
N SER A 264 0.29 -11.37 -12.96
CA SER A 264 -0.37 -11.83 -14.19
C SER A 264 0.52 -11.69 -15.42
N ASP A 265 1.82 -11.47 -15.22
CA ASP A 265 2.84 -11.34 -16.26
C ASP A 265 2.69 -10.09 -17.16
N GLU A 266 1.81 -9.17 -16.78
CA GLU A 266 1.67 -7.88 -17.46
C GLU A 266 2.72 -6.89 -16.95
N VAL A 267 3.22 -6.03 -17.83
CA VAL A 267 4.13 -4.93 -17.48
C VAL A 267 3.36 -3.62 -17.44
N LEU A 268 3.35 -2.99 -16.28
CA LEU A 268 2.76 -1.67 -16.06
C LEU A 268 3.83 -0.60 -16.21
N ILE A 269 3.48 0.52 -16.84
CA ILE A 269 4.31 1.73 -17.01
C ILE A 269 3.62 2.86 -16.27
N GLY A 270 4.22 3.38 -15.24
CA GLY A 270 3.65 4.41 -14.38
C GLY A 270 4.18 4.32 -12.94
N PRO A 271 3.48 4.97 -12.01
CA PRO A 271 2.37 5.89 -12.22
C PRO A 271 2.85 7.28 -12.66
N THR A 272 1.95 8.07 -13.24
CA THR A 272 2.07 9.52 -13.23
C THR A 272 1.71 10.05 -11.84
N ALA A 273 2.02 11.31 -11.55
CA ALA A 273 1.55 12.00 -10.35
C ALA A 273 0.76 13.23 -10.78
N MET A 274 -0.57 13.12 -10.74
CA MET A 274 -1.47 14.19 -11.15
C MET A 274 -2.36 14.60 -9.99
N PRO A 275 -2.55 15.91 -9.71
CA PRO A 275 -3.55 16.35 -8.77
C PRO A 275 -4.92 15.78 -9.13
N ALA A 276 -5.65 15.27 -8.15
CA ALA A 276 -7.02 14.81 -8.32
C ALA A 276 -7.99 15.85 -7.77
N LEU A 277 -9.12 16.07 -8.45
CA LEU A 277 -10.14 17.05 -8.04
C LEU A 277 -11.00 16.56 -6.87
N GLY A 278 -10.78 15.33 -6.40
CA GLY A 278 -11.46 14.72 -5.26
C GLY A 278 -10.86 13.37 -4.92
N ALA A 279 -11.15 12.87 -3.73
CA ALA A 279 -10.61 11.63 -3.19
C ALA A 279 -10.98 10.37 -4.02
N GLU A 280 -12.00 10.44 -4.87
CA GLU A 280 -12.49 9.36 -5.74
C GLU A 280 -12.37 9.66 -7.25
N ASN A 281 -11.58 10.64 -7.63
CA ASN A 281 -11.38 10.97 -9.04
C ASN A 281 -10.44 9.95 -9.70
N TYR A 282 -11.00 8.81 -10.10
CA TYR A 282 -10.28 7.73 -10.80
C TYR A 282 -10.44 7.74 -12.32
N GLY A 283 -11.31 8.60 -12.86
CA GLY A 283 -11.57 8.78 -14.29
C GLY A 283 -10.71 9.87 -14.93
#